data_54c76d59d50e8c7b008c41725d877efd
#
_entry.id   54c76d59d50e8c7b008c41725d877efd
#
_cell.length_a   1.000
_cell.length_b   1.000
_cell.length_c   1.000
_cell.angle_alpha   90.00
_cell.angle_beta   90.00
_cell.angle_gamma   90.00
#
_symmetry.space_group_name_H-M   'P 1'
#
loop_
_entity.id
_entity.type
_entity.pdbx_description
1 polymer ?
#
loop_
_entity_poly.entity_id
_entity_poly.type
_entity_poly.pdbx_seq_one_letter_code
_entity_poly.pdbx_strand_id
1 'polypeptide(L)'
;MANTVTEYVMPKLAMAMNEGTVADWLVQDGDYVEQGAPLATIETEKVAYDVEAPVSGYFYSVVSAGETVECEVLLAHFCNEPQRPDSADTSAKSSTDLPADTLATNDAISKKDAVAPLVVASASDAASTSEPKRLKSSPLARKLAKQLNVQLDTLTGSGPGGRIVKRDVMAASENKTHPSAQLATSATEVSGGDILATLPISGLRKTIANRMVQSLQNTAQVSCHWESDITRLLAQRAELVEQEELLGTRVSVNAFLIKALVYAIRQVPIANANVVNDEIIIHRNINMGMAISIPGSTEYDSGLMVGVLHNVESMGLVAIDKGMRSLIARVRNGEATPDDLSGSTFTLSSTAGIGPPGLKTTPVLNQPNVALLGPSTPIERPMIRDGEVKACTMLPLSFTFDHQALDGEPAARFMAALNNALEKPSLLLT
;
A
#
# COMPACT_ATOMS: atom_id res chain seq x y z
N MET A 1 47.94 11.36 -13.33
CA MET A 1 47.39 10.11 -12.74
C MET A 1 45.90 10.16 -12.98
N ALA A 2 45.24 9.07 -13.29
CA ALA A 2 43.78 9.10 -13.51
C ALA A 2 43.07 9.51 -12.22
N ASN A 3 42.15 10.47 -12.31
CA ASN A 3 41.33 10.89 -11.19
C ASN A 3 40.43 9.69 -10.77
N THR A 4 40.68 9.13 -9.61
CA THR A 4 39.90 8.00 -9.15
C THR A 4 38.61 8.53 -8.50
N VAL A 5 37.48 8.20 -9.10
CA VAL A 5 36.15 8.58 -8.61
C VAL A 5 35.54 7.38 -7.87
N THR A 6 35.15 7.57 -6.62
CA THR A 6 34.41 6.58 -5.84
C THR A 6 32.95 7.01 -5.74
N GLU A 7 32.05 6.14 -6.13
CA GLU A 7 30.60 6.38 -6.08
C GLU A 7 30.06 6.11 -4.67
N TYR A 8 29.25 7.02 -4.15
CA TYR A 8 28.49 6.81 -2.91
C TYR A 8 27.01 6.70 -3.23
N VAL A 9 26.46 5.55 -2.95
CA VAL A 9 25.06 5.23 -3.24
C VAL A 9 24.21 5.28 -1.96
N MET A 10 22.89 5.42 -2.10
CA MET A 10 21.94 5.41 -0.97
C MET A 10 22.10 4.12 -0.15
N PRO A 11 22.60 4.20 1.09
CA PRO A 11 22.79 3.01 1.92
C PRO A 11 21.45 2.46 2.41
N LYS A 12 21.33 1.15 2.48
CA LYS A 12 20.17 0.48 3.08
C LYS A 12 20.31 0.49 4.61
N LEU A 13 19.79 1.51 5.27
CA LEU A 13 19.91 1.73 6.71
C LEU A 13 18.96 0.88 7.56
N ALA A 14 17.94 0.26 6.94
CA ALA A 14 17.02 -0.67 7.59
C ALA A 14 16.60 -1.79 6.62
N MET A 15 16.27 -2.98 7.15
CA MET A 15 15.88 -4.15 6.33
C MET A 15 14.68 -3.89 5.40
N ALA A 16 13.77 -3.01 5.79
CA ALA A 16 12.57 -2.67 5.04
C ALA A 16 12.70 -1.34 4.26
N MET A 17 13.90 -0.77 4.18
CA MET A 17 14.13 0.50 3.48
C MET A 17 14.24 0.26 1.98
N ASN A 18 13.36 0.87 1.19
CA ASN A 18 13.39 0.88 -0.26
C ASN A 18 13.83 2.23 -0.83
N GLU A 19 13.57 3.32 -0.09
CA GLU A 19 13.91 4.69 -0.45
C GLU A 19 14.32 5.49 0.79
N GLY A 20 15.10 6.57 0.60
CA GLY A 20 15.49 7.51 1.64
C GLY A 20 15.51 8.93 1.11
N THR A 21 15.28 9.90 1.97
CA THR A 21 15.37 11.33 1.65
C THR A 21 16.67 11.88 2.22
N VAL A 22 17.48 12.52 1.39
CA VAL A 22 18.64 13.28 1.88
C VAL A 22 18.09 14.56 2.52
N ALA A 23 17.93 14.57 3.84
CA ALA A 23 17.35 15.72 4.56
C ALA A 23 18.28 16.93 4.47
N ASP A 24 19.56 16.72 4.72
CA ASP A 24 20.57 17.77 4.59
C ASP A 24 21.97 17.18 4.30
N TRP A 25 22.81 17.93 3.57
CA TRP A 25 24.21 17.65 3.38
C TRP A 25 25.01 18.46 4.42
N LEU A 26 25.82 17.78 5.23
CA LEU A 26 26.66 18.41 6.25
C LEU A 26 27.97 18.97 5.70
N VAL A 27 28.23 18.73 4.41
CA VAL A 27 29.43 19.14 3.66
C VAL A 27 29.02 19.80 2.35
N GLN A 28 29.89 20.65 1.79
CA GLN A 28 29.64 21.36 0.53
C GLN A 28 30.42 20.73 -0.64
N ASP A 29 29.92 20.93 -1.86
CA ASP A 29 30.61 20.48 -3.07
C ASP A 29 32.02 21.09 -3.15
N GLY A 30 33.03 20.22 -3.31
CA GLY A 30 34.43 20.59 -3.34
C GLY A 30 35.16 20.54 -2.01
N ASP A 31 34.46 20.26 -0.90
CA ASP A 31 35.12 20.07 0.40
C ASP A 31 35.85 18.73 0.45
N TYR A 32 37.00 18.73 1.13
CA TYR A 32 37.73 17.50 1.43
C TYR A 32 37.18 16.87 2.70
N VAL A 33 36.67 15.66 2.60
CA VAL A 33 36.05 14.91 3.69
C VAL A 33 36.93 13.72 4.04
N GLU A 34 37.19 13.52 5.33
CA GLU A 34 37.90 12.33 5.81
C GLU A 34 36.93 11.15 6.00
N GLN A 35 37.44 9.94 5.80
CA GLN A 35 36.66 8.72 6.07
C GLN A 35 36.15 8.69 7.51
N GLY A 36 34.84 8.43 7.71
CA GLY A 36 34.18 8.43 9.00
C GLY A 36 33.70 9.80 9.49
N ALA A 37 33.92 10.88 8.73
CA ALA A 37 33.35 12.18 9.05
C ALA A 37 31.84 12.23 8.73
N PRO A 38 31.01 13.00 9.49
CA PRO A 38 29.60 13.17 9.21
C PRO A 38 29.39 13.76 7.82
N LEU A 39 28.59 13.10 6.98
CA LEU A 39 28.42 13.44 5.57
C LEU A 39 27.04 14.04 5.30
N ALA A 40 25.99 13.37 5.74
CA ALA A 40 24.62 13.78 5.47
C ALA A 40 23.67 13.21 6.53
N THR A 41 22.51 13.84 6.66
CA THR A 41 21.38 13.29 7.39
C THR A 41 20.40 12.67 6.38
N ILE A 42 20.19 11.35 6.45
CA ILE A 42 19.24 10.62 5.62
C ILE A 42 18.00 10.33 6.47
N GLU A 43 16.88 10.85 6.03
CA GLU A 43 15.57 10.62 6.64
C GLU A 43 14.89 9.42 5.95
N THR A 44 14.52 8.43 6.75
CA THR A 44 13.70 7.29 6.32
C THR A 44 12.27 7.50 6.76
N GLU A 45 11.34 6.66 6.32
CA GLU A 45 9.92 6.74 6.74
C GLU A 45 9.72 6.83 8.27
N LYS A 46 10.71 6.39 9.06
CA LYS A 46 10.56 6.23 10.52
C LYS A 46 11.58 6.96 11.36
N VAL A 47 12.79 7.17 10.87
CA VAL A 47 13.93 7.72 11.66
C VAL A 47 14.88 8.44 10.72
N ALA A 48 15.48 9.54 11.22
CA ALA A 48 16.62 10.19 10.58
C ALA A 48 17.93 9.56 11.07
N TYR A 49 18.85 9.30 10.15
CA TYR A 49 20.16 8.73 10.40
C TYR A 49 21.25 9.68 9.88
N ASP A 50 22.23 9.96 10.71
CA ASP A 50 23.44 10.62 10.25
C ASP A 50 24.38 9.57 9.66
N VAL A 51 24.77 9.76 8.39
CA VAL A 51 25.65 8.87 7.67
C VAL A 51 27.03 9.47 7.55
N GLU A 52 28.05 8.60 7.62
CA GLU A 52 29.46 8.98 7.58
C GLU A 52 30.06 8.72 6.19
N ALA A 53 31.11 9.47 5.87
CA ALA A 53 31.85 9.32 4.61
C ALA A 53 32.53 7.94 4.52
N PRO A 54 32.29 7.15 3.46
CA PRO A 54 32.87 5.82 3.32
C PRO A 54 34.38 5.83 2.97
N VAL A 55 34.84 6.91 2.35
CA VAL A 55 36.24 7.11 1.93
C VAL A 55 36.62 8.57 2.09
N SER A 56 37.93 8.85 2.21
CA SER A 56 38.45 10.22 2.18
C SER A 56 38.58 10.72 0.76
N GLY A 57 38.15 11.96 0.49
CA GLY A 57 38.23 12.59 -0.84
C GLY A 57 37.46 13.89 -0.93
N TYR A 58 37.53 14.53 -2.10
CA TYR A 58 36.74 15.71 -2.43
C TYR A 58 35.33 15.32 -2.77
N PHE A 59 34.36 15.86 -2.05
CA PHE A 59 32.94 15.54 -2.13
C PHE A 59 32.24 16.33 -3.25
N TYR A 60 31.37 15.66 -4.01
CA TYR A 60 30.47 16.27 -5.00
C TYR A 60 29.11 15.60 -4.98
N SER A 61 28.08 16.35 -4.62
CA SER A 61 26.69 15.85 -4.59
C SER A 61 26.13 15.64 -6.00
N VAL A 62 25.37 14.58 -6.17
CA VAL A 62 24.58 14.28 -7.38
C VAL A 62 23.10 14.53 -7.12
N VAL A 63 22.67 14.29 -5.87
CA VAL A 63 21.29 14.44 -5.40
C VAL A 63 21.21 15.67 -4.50
N SER A 64 20.14 16.47 -4.66
CA SER A 64 19.93 17.68 -3.88
C SER A 64 19.37 17.37 -2.49
N ALA A 65 19.64 18.25 -1.51
CA ALA A 65 18.98 18.17 -0.20
C ALA A 65 17.46 18.30 -0.39
N GLY A 66 16.69 17.48 0.34
CA GLY A 66 15.25 17.35 0.24
C GLY A 66 14.75 16.35 -0.82
N GLU A 67 15.64 15.72 -1.58
CA GLU A 67 15.28 14.75 -2.62
C GLU A 67 15.20 13.33 -2.08
N THR A 68 14.14 12.58 -2.47
CA THR A 68 13.94 11.19 -2.10
C THR A 68 14.39 10.30 -3.25
N VAL A 69 15.25 9.33 -2.97
CA VAL A 69 15.79 8.39 -3.96
C VAL A 69 15.72 6.95 -3.43
N GLU A 70 15.65 6.00 -4.35
CA GLU A 70 15.66 4.57 -4.02
C GLU A 70 17.01 4.13 -3.45
N CYS A 71 17.02 3.03 -2.68
CA CYS A 71 18.27 2.42 -2.22
C CYS A 71 19.15 2.03 -3.41
N GLU A 72 20.49 2.13 -3.25
CA GLU A 72 21.50 1.84 -4.26
C GLU A 72 21.58 2.88 -5.41
N VAL A 73 20.76 3.94 -5.42
CA VAL A 73 20.92 5.07 -6.34
C VAL A 73 22.09 5.95 -5.93
N LEU A 74 22.83 6.47 -6.92
CA LEU A 74 23.99 7.30 -6.72
C LEU A 74 23.63 8.63 -6.06
N LEU A 75 24.24 8.91 -4.90
CA LEU A 75 24.04 10.13 -4.10
C LEU A 75 25.14 11.17 -4.31
N ALA A 76 26.41 10.73 -4.39
CA ALA A 76 27.57 11.61 -4.46
C ALA A 76 28.79 10.89 -5.03
N HIS A 77 29.77 11.70 -5.44
CA HIS A 77 31.10 11.25 -5.85
C HIS A 77 32.17 11.72 -4.86
N PHE A 78 33.15 10.86 -4.58
CA PHE A 78 34.38 11.20 -3.89
C PHE A 78 35.54 11.13 -4.90
N CYS A 79 36.27 12.25 -5.05
CA CYS A 79 37.36 12.39 -5.98
C CYS A 79 38.71 12.58 -5.25
N ASN A 80 39.80 12.06 -5.82
CA ASN A 80 41.14 12.27 -5.25
C ASN A 80 41.69 13.66 -5.56
N GLU A 81 41.15 14.38 -6.55
CA GLU A 81 41.54 15.72 -6.97
C GLU A 81 40.33 16.68 -6.84
N PRO A 82 40.53 17.99 -6.56
CA PRO A 82 39.47 18.97 -6.40
C PRO A 82 38.85 19.35 -7.76
N GLN A 83 38.33 18.37 -8.49
CA GLN A 83 37.72 18.56 -9.79
C GLN A 83 36.47 17.66 -9.89
N ARG A 84 35.31 18.28 -10.17
CA ARG A 84 34.03 17.56 -10.37
C ARG A 84 34.17 16.61 -11.57
N PRO A 85 33.78 15.33 -11.44
CA PRO A 85 33.81 14.41 -12.59
C PRO A 85 32.81 14.88 -13.64
N ASP A 86 33.27 15.00 -14.91
CA ASP A 86 32.38 15.27 -16.04
C ASP A 86 31.41 14.11 -16.23
N SER A 87 30.14 14.41 -16.42
CA SER A 87 29.00 13.46 -16.51
C SER A 87 28.97 12.62 -17.82
N ALA A 88 30.15 12.22 -18.35
CA ALA A 88 30.28 11.60 -19.67
C ALA A 88 30.89 10.19 -19.68
N ASP A 89 31.14 9.52 -18.56
CA ASP A 89 31.74 8.16 -18.61
C ASP A 89 31.18 7.23 -17.51
N THR A 90 29.90 6.86 -17.64
CA THR A 90 29.36 5.74 -16.87
C THR A 90 28.53 4.82 -17.76
N SER A 91 29.21 4.18 -18.73
CA SER A 91 28.67 2.98 -19.36
C SER A 91 29.80 1.97 -19.52
N ALA A 92 29.99 1.08 -18.56
CA ALA A 92 30.49 -0.28 -18.73
C ALA A 92 30.80 -0.93 -17.38
N LYS A 93 30.03 -1.89 -16.99
CA LYS A 93 30.43 -3.29 -16.76
C LYS A 93 29.43 -4.01 -15.89
N SER A 94 28.56 -4.73 -16.51
CA SER A 94 28.02 -5.94 -15.93
C SER A 94 28.37 -7.06 -16.90
N SER A 95 29.32 -7.87 -16.51
CA SER A 95 29.62 -9.16 -17.14
C SER A 95 29.61 -10.21 -16.06
N THR A 96 28.71 -11.15 -16.16
CA THR A 96 28.99 -12.54 -15.75
C THR A 96 28.15 -13.47 -16.61
N ASP A 97 28.87 -14.11 -17.53
CA ASP A 97 28.45 -15.30 -18.27
C ASP A 97 28.08 -16.46 -17.35
N LEU A 98 27.11 -17.24 -17.75
CA LEU A 98 27.20 -18.71 -17.78
C LEU A 98 26.04 -19.28 -18.64
N PRO A 99 26.19 -20.51 -19.22
CA PRO A 99 25.89 -20.76 -20.59
C PRO A 99 24.55 -21.48 -20.87
N ALA A 100 24.16 -21.35 -22.13
CA ALA A 100 23.06 -22.08 -22.73
C ALA A 100 23.35 -23.58 -22.84
N ASP A 101 22.35 -24.41 -22.70
CA ASP A 101 22.31 -25.67 -23.45
C ASP A 101 20.88 -25.98 -23.97
N THR A 102 20.93 -26.31 -25.18
CA THR A 102 20.05 -26.66 -26.26
C THR A 102 19.01 -27.76 -25.98
N LEU A 103 17.83 -27.67 -26.62
CA LEU A 103 17.20 -28.63 -27.55
C LEU A 103 15.75 -28.17 -27.84
N ALA A 104 15.47 -27.67 -28.99
CA ALA A 104 14.88 -28.16 -30.24
C ALA A 104 13.78 -29.22 -30.05
N THR A 105 12.60 -29.07 -30.57
CA THR A 105 12.08 -29.20 -31.91
C THR A 105 10.54 -29.20 -31.94
N ASN A 106 10.01 -28.52 -32.99
CA ASN A 106 8.88 -28.89 -33.88
C ASN A 106 7.51 -29.29 -33.27
N ASP A 107 6.36 -28.93 -33.80
CA ASP A 107 5.92 -28.66 -35.17
C ASP A 107 4.51 -28.05 -35.19
N ALA A 108 4.30 -27.21 -36.14
CA ALA A 108 3.16 -26.76 -36.90
C ALA A 108 1.82 -27.54 -36.85
N ILE A 109 0.73 -26.82 -37.09
CA ILE A 109 -0.37 -26.99 -38.08
C ILE A 109 -1.57 -26.15 -37.63
N SER A 110 -1.86 -25.07 -38.28
CA SER A 110 -2.66 -24.75 -39.46
C SER A 110 -4.18 -24.63 -39.26
N LYS A 111 -4.63 -23.42 -39.60
CA LYS A 111 -5.79 -23.01 -40.40
C LYS A 111 -7.22 -22.91 -39.79
N LYS A 112 -7.71 -21.69 -40.01
CA LYS A 112 -9.01 -21.25 -40.62
C LYS A 112 -10.22 -21.23 -39.66
N ASP A 113 -11.00 -20.17 -39.57
CA ASP A 113 -11.72 -19.44 -40.61
C ASP A 113 -12.17 -18.04 -40.10
N ALA A 114 -12.30 -17.18 -41.08
CA ALA A 114 -12.74 -15.79 -41.00
C ALA A 114 -14.25 -15.65 -40.86
N VAL A 115 -14.72 -14.60 -40.18
CA VAL A 115 -15.94 -13.87 -40.55
C VAL A 115 -15.75 -12.39 -40.27
N ALA A 116 -15.80 -11.57 -41.29
CA ALA A 116 -15.93 -10.12 -41.29
C ALA A 116 -17.36 -9.77 -41.76
N PRO A 117 -17.70 -8.47 -41.98
CA PRO A 117 -18.09 -7.46 -41.00
C PRO A 117 -19.52 -6.95 -41.31
N LEU A 118 -20.06 -6.11 -40.45
CA LEU A 118 -21.24 -5.31 -40.81
C LEU A 118 -20.94 -3.81 -40.59
N VAL A 119 -20.96 -3.14 -41.74
CA VAL A 119 -20.89 -1.70 -41.94
C VAL A 119 -22.27 -1.11 -41.73
N VAL A 120 -22.37 0.01 -40.99
CA VAL A 120 -23.40 1.02 -41.25
C VAL A 120 -22.78 2.40 -41.19
N ALA A 121 -22.90 3.10 -42.31
CA ALA A 121 -22.52 4.49 -42.53
C ALA A 121 -23.71 5.42 -42.29
N SER A 122 -23.41 6.66 -41.89
CA SER A 122 -24.04 7.93 -42.35
C SER A 122 -23.43 9.07 -41.61
N ALA A 123 -22.60 9.96 -42.16
CA ALA A 123 -22.87 11.15 -42.95
C ALA A 123 -23.60 12.25 -42.11
N SER A 124 -22.99 13.38 -41.85
CA SER A 124 -22.81 14.56 -42.73
C SER A 124 -22.19 15.75 -42.00
N ASP A 125 -21.23 16.36 -42.67
CA ASP A 125 -21.00 17.78 -42.93
C ASP A 125 -20.95 18.83 -41.81
N ALA A 126 -19.77 19.43 -41.67
CA ALA A 126 -19.60 20.87 -41.97
C ALA A 126 -18.09 21.21 -42.07
N ALA A 127 -17.75 21.81 -43.16
CA ALA A 127 -16.42 22.25 -43.56
C ALA A 127 -15.91 23.45 -42.77
N SER A 128 -14.61 23.41 -42.39
CA SER A 128 -13.79 24.58 -42.25
C SER A 128 -12.39 24.29 -42.79
N THR A 129 -12.11 24.91 -43.91
CA THR A 129 -10.83 24.88 -44.66
C THR A 129 -9.72 25.59 -43.89
N SER A 130 -8.73 24.83 -43.45
CA SER A 130 -7.38 25.33 -43.22
C SER A 130 -6.38 24.38 -43.86
N GLU A 131 -5.55 24.90 -44.76
CA GLU A 131 -4.54 24.15 -45.51
C GLU A 131 -3.65 23.30 -44.59
N PRO A 132 -3.31 22.04 -44.97
CA PRO A 132 -2.44 21.19 -44.16
C PRO A 132 -0.98 21.69 -44.26
N LYS A 133 -0.46 22.23 -43.16
CA LYS A 133 0.94 22.53 -42.98
C LYS A 133 1.73 21.23 -43.15
N ARG A 134 2.43 21.06 -44.29
CA ARG A 134 3.23 19.85 -44.60
C ARG A 134 4.31 19.67 -43.53
N LEU A 135 4.10 18.69 -42.64
CA LEU A 135 5.06 18.29 -41.61
C LEU A 135 6.36 17.79 -42.24
N LYS A 136 7.48 18.47 -41.93
CA LYS A 136 8.81 18.05 -42.37
C LYS A 136 9.27 16.89 -41.51
N SER A 137 9.17 15.65 -42.02
CA SER A 137 9.65 14.45 -41.36
C SER A 137 10.55 13.62 -42.27
N SER A 138 11.53 12.91 -41.70
CA SER A 138 12.39 12.03 -42.46
C SER A 138 11.65 10.74 -42.90
N PRO A 139 12.03 10.11 -44.05
CA PRO A 139 11.39 8.87 -44.47
C PRO A 139 11.46 7.76 -43.42
N LEU A 140 12.57 7.69 -42.68
CA LEU A 140 12.76 6.71 -41.60
C LEU A 140 11.89 7.02 -40.40
N ALA A 141 11.70 8.29 -40.00
CA ALA A 141 10.78 8.70 -38.94
C ALA A 141 9.33 8.35 -39.26
N ARG A 142 8.90 8.53 -40.53
CA ARG A 142 7.55 8.14 -40.95
C ARG A 142 7.32 6.64 -40.89
N LYS A 143 8.30 5.83 -41.33
CA LYS A 143 8.21 4.36 -41.27
C LYS A 143 8.13 3.88 -39.81
N LEU A 144 8.96 4.44 -38.95
CA LEU A 144 8.99 4.07 -37.52
C LEU A 144 7.76 4.54 -36.76
N ALA A 145 7.24 5.74 -37.03
CA ALA A 145 6.03 6.27 -36.45
C ALA A 145 4.81 5.40 -36.81
N LYS A 146 4.77 4.88 -38.03
CA LYS A 146 3.71 3.95 -38.48
C LYS A 146 3.81 2.58 -37.78
N GLN A 147 5.05 2.09 -37.55
CA GLN A 147 5.29 0.82 -36.83
C GLN A 147 4.97 0.92 -35.33
N LEU A 148 5.26 2.06 -34.70
CA LEU A 148 5.07 2.28 -33.26
C LEU A 148 3.76 3.02 -32.91
N ASN A 149 2.88 3.23 -33.91
CA ASN A 149 1.60 3.92 -33.76
C ASN A 149 1.71 5.31 -33.07
N VAL A 150 2.75 6.09 -33.45
CA VAL A 150 3.02 7.43 -32.92
C VAL A 150 2.53 8.48 -33.93
N GLN A 151 1.71 9.43 -33.46
CA GLN A 151 1.23 10.55 -34.30
C GLN A 151 2.34 11.58 -34.47
N LEU A 152 2.73 11.86 -35.74
CA LEU A 152 3.81 12.79 -36.07
C LEU A 152 3.43 14.27 -35.83
N ASP A 153 2.15 14.57 -35.81
CA ASP A 153 1.62 15.95 -35.69
C ASP A 153 1.85 16.52 -34.29
N THR A 154 2.02 15.65 -33.28
CA THR A 154 2.26 16.03 -31.88
C THR A 154 3.73 16.18 -31.54
N LEU A 155 4.63 15.88 -32.49
CA LEU A 155 6.07 15.85 -32.24
C LEU A 155 6.77 17.13 -32.72
N THR A 156 7.64 17.66 -31.87
CA THR A 156 8.58 18.73 -32.26
C THR A 156 9.85 18.10 -32.87
N GLY A 157 10.15 18.40 -34.14
CA GLY A 157 11.32 17.84 -34.82
C GLY A 157 12.61 18.46 -34.33
N SER A 158 13.59 17.63 -33.90
CA SER A 158 14.92 18.04 -33.44
C SER A 158 15.96 18.07 -34.56
N GLY A 159 15.62 17.69 -35.81
CA GLY A 159 16.52 17.71 -36.97
C GLY A 159 16.66 19.07 -37.63
N PRO A 160 17.63 19.21 -38.57
CA PRO A 160 17.89 20.46 -39.28
C PRO A 160 16.62 21.02 -39.93
N GLY A 161 16.34 22.32 -39.67
CA GLY A 161 15.15 23.00 -40.17
C GLY A 161 13.82 22.53 -39.56
N GLY A 162 13.85 22.01 -38.32
CA GLY A 162 12.65 21.54 -37.61
C GLY A 162 12.10 20.23 -38.15
N ARG A 163 12.94 19.36 -38.74
CA ARG A 163 12.52 18.07 -39.29
C ARG A 163 12.43 17.01 -38.20
N ILE A 164 11.33 16.26 -38.16
CA ILE A 164 11.17 15.11 -37.28
C ILE A 164 12.10 13.98 -37.75
N VAL A 165 12.97 13.51 -36.85
CA VAL A 165 13.95 12.44 -37.13
C VAL A 165 13.62 11.19 -36.30
N LYS A 166 14.28 10.05 -36.59
CA LYS A 166 14.07 8.77 -35.91
C LYS A 166 14.09 8.88 -34.37
N ARG A 167 15.03 9.66 -33.84
CA ARG A 167 15.20 9.87 -32.39
C ARG A 167 13.96 10.45 -31.73
N ASP A 168 13.28 11.40 -32.39
CA ASP A 168 12.08 12.05 -31.84
C ASP A 168 10.91 11.08 -31.76
N VAL A 169 10.80 10.15 -32.69
CA VAL A 169 9.76 9.10 -32.70
C VAL A 169 10.06 8.04 -31.65
N MET A 170 11.32 7.67 -31.44
CA MET A 170 11.70 6.71 -30.38
C MET A 170 11.44 7.28 -28.99
N ALA A 171 11.89 8.51 -28.71
CA ALA A 171 11.62 9.19 -27.45
C ALA A 171 10.12 9.32 -27.14
N ALA A 172 9.30 9.56 -28.17
CA ALA A 172 7.85 9.59 -28.01
C ALA A 172 7.21 8.21 -27.81
N SER A 173 7.84 7.13 -28.27
CA SER A 173 7.36 5.76 -28.05
C SER A 173 7.72 5.25 -26.66
N GLU A 174 8.87 5.61 -26.13
CA GLU A 174 9.30 5.29 -24.75
C GLU A 174 8.40 5.99 -23.73
N ASN A 175 7.96 7.22 -24.00
CA ASN A 175 6.95 7.91 -23.19
C ASN A 175 5.51 7.34 -23.31
N LYS A 176 5.25 6.41 -24.24
CA LYS A 176 3.94 5.74 -24.36
C LYS A 176 3.85 4.42 -23.60
N THR A 177 4.95 3.86 -23.14
CA THR A 177 4.96 2.59 -22.39
C THR A 177 4.65 2.75 -20.92
N HIS A 178 4.53 3.96 -20.41
CA HIS A 178 3.85 4.25 -19.16
C HIS A 178 2.65 5.14 -19.47
N PRO A 179 1.40 4.66 -19.31
CA PRO A 179 0.29 5.54 -19.08
C PRO A 179 0.42 6.04 -17.63
N SER A 180 1.43 6.87 -17.36
CA SER A 180 1.28 7.87 -16.32
C SER A 180 0.11 8.72 -16.80
N ALA A 181 -1.09 8.43 -16.29
CA ALA A 181 -2.12 9.43 -16.20
C ALA A 181 -1.49 10.56 -15.37
N GLN A 182 -0.77 11.45 -16.05
CA GLN A 182 -0.72 12.83 -15.64
C GLN A 182 -2.19 13.30 -15.68
N LEU A 183 -2.91 12.98 -14.60
CA LEU A 183 -3.86 13.93 -14.08
C LEU A 183 -3.05 15.23 -13.99
N ALA A 184 -3.18 16.09 -15.02
CA ALA A 184 -2.87 17.47 -14.87
C ALA A 184 -3.62 17.87 -13.59
N THR A 185 -2.90 17.94 -12.48
CA THR A 185 -3.26 18.78 -11.38
C THR A 185 -3.19 20.19 -11.91
N SER A 186 -4.22 20.60 -12.70
CA SER A 186 -4.67 21.96 -12.59
C SER A 186 -4.94 22.08 -11.09
N ALA A 187 -4.03 22.75 -10.38
CA ALA A 187 -4.33 23.28 -9.08
C ALA A 187 -5.65 24.05 -9.29
N THR A 188 -6.75 23.41 -8.95
CA THR A 188 -8.03 24.07 -8.85
C THR A 188 -7.80 25.01 -7.70
N GLU A 189 -7.45 26.28 -8.03
CA GLU A 189 -7.51 27.34 -7.06
C GLU A 189 -8.92 27.28 -6.51
N VAL A 190 -9.07 26.85 -5.26
CA VAL A 190 -10.32 26.94 -4.52
C VAL A 190 -10.55 28.42 -4.31
N SER A 191 -11.04 29.10 -5.38
CA SER A 191 -11.38 30.51 -5.34
C SER A 191 -12.81 30.64 -4.81
N GLY A 192 -12.95 31.28 -3.65
CA GLY A 192 -14.22 31.84 -3.20
C GLY A 192 -14.98 31.03 -2.16
N GLY A 193 -14.44 30.95 -0.95
CA GLY A 193 -15.14 30.58 0.27
C GLY A 193 -14.29 30.97 1.47
N ASP A 194 -14.92 31.26 2.60
CA ASP A 194 -14.19 31.44 3.87
C ASP A 194 -13.56 30.08 4.23
N ILE A 195 -12.25 29.96 4.01
CA ILE A 195 -11.48 28.76 4.36
C ILE A 195 -11.29 28.76 5.88
N LEU A 196 -11.91 27.79 6.58
CA LEU A 196 -11.75 27.64 8.03
C LEU A 196 -10.33 27.19 8.41
N ALA A 197 -9.76 26.25 7.69
CA ALA A 197 -8.41 25.75 7.92
C ALA A 197 -7.85 25.05 6.68
N THR A 198 -6.55 25.12 6.49
CA THR A 198 -5.82 24.35 5.47
C THR A 198 -4.79 23.47 6.18
N LEU A 199 -4.90 22.15 6.01
CA LEU A 199 -4.00 21.18 6.64
C LEU A 199 -3.15 20.50 5.57
N PRO A 200 -1.82 20.49 5.70
CA PRO A 200 -0.95 19.78 4.78
C PRO A 200 -1.10 18.26 4.97
N ILE A 201 -1.12 17.51 3.87
CA ILE A 201 -1.01 16.05 3.90
C ILE A 201 0.49 15.72 3.97
N SER A 202 1.03 15.63 5.19
CA SER A 202 2.46 15.37 5.46
C SER A 202 2.65 14.31 6.54
N GLY A 203 3.87 13.80 6.71
CA GLY A 203 4.24 12.85 7.75
C GLY A 203 3.32 11.62 7.79
N LEU A 204 2.85 11.25 8.98
CA LEU A 204 1.97 10.10 9.19
C LEU A 204 0.70 10.14 8.32
N ARG A 205 0.10 11.33 8.15
CA ARG A 205 -1.10 11.50 7.30
C ARG A 205 -0.82 11.14 5.85
N LYS A 206 0.34 11.53 5.30
CA LYS A 206 0.76 11.19 3.93
C LYS A 206 0.95 9.69 3.78
N THR A 207 1.61 9.05 4.75
CA THR A 207 1.80 7.59 4.77
C THR A 207 0.47 6.84 4.78
N ILE A 208 -0.47 7.24 5.66
CA ILE A 208 -1.80 6.64 5.70
C ILE A 208 -2.53 6.83 4.36
N ALA A 209 -2.52 8.05 3.80
CA ALA A 209 -3.18 8.34 2.54
C ALA A 209 -2.63 7.48 1.40
N ASN A 210 -1.31 7.39 1.27
CA ASN A 210 -0.66 6.57 0.25
C ASN A 210 -1.02 5.09 0.41
N ARG A 211 -0.95 4.52 1.63
CA ARG A 211 -1.32 3.13 1.90
C ARG A 211 -2.78 2.82 1.59
N MET A 212 -3.70 3.74 1.89
CA MET A 212 -5.13 3.55 1.58
C MET A 212 -5.40 3.59 0.07
N VAL A 213 -4.80 4.54 -0.64
CA VAL A 213 -4.89 4.61 -2.11
C VAL A 213 -4.29 3.36 -2.74
N GLN A 214 -3.09 2.96 -2.32
CA GLN A 214 -2.41 1.75 -2.80
C GLN A 214 -3.24 0.49 -2.54
N SER A 215 -3.84 0.36 -1.34
CA SER A 215 -4.72 -0.76 -1.02
C SER A 215 -5.89 -0.87 -1.99
N LEU A 216 -6.58 0.25 -2.27
CA LEU A 216 -7.71 0.26 -3.22
C LEU A 216 -7.29 -0.02 -4.67
N GLN A 217 -6.08 0.38 -5.06
CA GLN A 217 -5.57 0.16 -6.42
C GLN A 217 -5.07 -1.27 -6.65
N ASN A 218 -4.51 -1.91 -5.62
CA ASN A 218 -3.86 -3.22 -5.73
C ASN A 218 -4.76 -4.39 -5.34
N THR A 219 -5.99 -4.16 -4.84
CA THR A 219 -6.88 -5.20 -4.37
C THR A 219 -8.26 -5.10 -5.01
N ALA A 220 -8.89 -6.24 -5.27
CA ALA A 220 -10.27 -6.35 -5.73
C ALA A 220 -11.21 -6.44 -4.52
N GLN A 221 -11.39 -5.33 -3.79
CA GLN A 221 -12.13 -5.34 -2.51
C GLN A 221 -13.62 -5.57 -2.69
N VAL A 222 -14.14 -6.53 -1.94
CA VAL A 222 -15.58 -6.79 -1.79
C VAL A 222 -15.94 -6.67 -0.32
N SER A 223 -17.05 -5.98 -0.01
CA SER A 223 -17.55 -5.86 1.38
C SER A 223 -18.93 -6.48 1.50
N CYS A 224 -19.08 -7.34 2.50
CA CYS A 224 -20.34 -7.95 2.90
C CYS A 224 -20.76 -7.44 4.27
N HIS A 225 -22.05 -7.21 4.46
CA HIS A 225 -22.61 -6.68 5.70
C HIS A 225 -23.71 -7.57 6.22
N TRP A 226 -23.68 -7.88 7.52
CA TRP A 226 -24.76 -8.58 8.22
C TRP A 226 -24.84 -8.16 9.68
N GLU A 227 -25.77 -8.71 10.41
CA GLU A 227 -25.94 -8.51 11.85
C GLU A 227 -25.94 -9.87 12.54
N SER A 228 -25.15 -10.02 13.61
CA SER A 228 -25.12 -11.24 14.44
C SER A 228 -25.81 -10.98 15.78
N ASP A 229 -26.63 -11.92 16.24
CA ASP A 229 -27.22 -11.88 17.56
C ASP A 229 -26.19 -12.22 18.64
N ILE A 230 -25.77 -11.22 19.40
CA ILE A 230 -24.78 -11.37 20.49
C ILE A 230 -25.42 -11.37 21.90
N THR A 231 -26.74 -11.54 22.00
CA THR A 231 -27.44 -11.50 23.27
C THR A 231 -26.88 -12.52 24.28
N ARG A 232 -26.64 -13.76 23.82
CA ARG A 232 -26.04 -14.82 24.66
C ARG A 232 -24.59 -14.54 25.02
N LEU A 233 -23.81 -13.97 24.06
CA LEU A 233 -22.43 -13.60 24.29
C LEU A 233 -22.34 -12.50 25.36
N LEU A 234 -23.23 -11.52 25.33
CA LEU A 234 -23.27 -10.46 26.35
C LEU A 234 -23.64 -10.99 27.71
N ALA A 235 -24.55 -11.97 27.80
CA ALA A 235 -24.88 -12.64 29.05
C ALA A 235 -23.67 -13.37 29.66
N GLN A 236 -22.93 -14.18 28.86
CA GLN A 236 -21.68 -14.80 29.31
C GLN A 236 -20.62 -13.79 29.70
N ARG A 237 -20.51 -12.70 28.94
CA ARG A 237 -19.57 -11.62 29.27
C ARG A 237 -19.95 -10.99 30.64
N ALA A 238 -21.23 -10.78 30.94
CA ALA A 238 -21.67 -10.22 32.22
C ALA A 238 -21.20 -11.09 33.40
N GLU A 239 -21.33 -12.42 33.30
CA GLU A 239 -20.81 -13.36 34.30
C GLU A 239 -19.29 -13.24 34.52
N LEU A 240 -18.52 -13.05 33.43
CA LEU A 240 -17.06 -12.84 33.53
C LEU A 240 -16.70 -11.47 34.11
N VAL A 241 -17.51 -10.45 33.86
CA VAL A 241 -17.32 -9.12 34.44
C VAL A 241 -17.55 -9.10 35.95
N GLU A 242 -18.49 -9.91 36.46
CA GLU A 242 -18.68 -10.10 37.91
C GLU A 242 -17.43 -10.69 38.58
N GLN A 243 -16.62 -11.41 37.85
CA GLN A 243 -15.35 -12.01 38.31
C GLN A 243 -14.11 -11.16 37.95
N GLU A 244 -14.27 -9.87 37.70
CA GLU A 244 -13.20 -8.97 37.25
C GLU A 244 -11.98 -8.97 38.19
N GLU A 245 -12.22 -8.95 39.50
CA GLU A 245 -11.16 -8.98 40.51
C GLU A 245 -10.34 -10.29 40.46
N LEU A 246 -10.98 -11.43 40.27
CA LEU A 246 -10.33 -12.74 40.14
C LEU A 246 -9.55 -12.85 38.83
N LEU A 247 -10.12 -12.36 37.74
CA LEU A 247 -9.53 -12.43 36.41
C LEU A 247 -8.44 -11.35 36.21
N GLY A 248 -8.45 -10.28 36.99
CA GLY A 248 -7.55 -9.13 36.90
C GLY A 248 -7.72 -8.34 35.61
N THR A 249 -8.91 -8.43 34.98
CA THR A 249 -9.31 -7.63 33.83
C THR A 249 -10.82 -7.72 33.61
N ARG A 250 -11.40 -6.63 33.09
CA ARG A 250 -12.79 -6.58 32.64
C ARG A 250 -12.87 -7.02 31.17
N VAL A 251 -13.18 -8.28 30.93
CA VAL A 251 -13.20 -8.86 29.59
C VAL A 251 -14.12 -8.06 28.64
N SER A 252 -13.57 -7.64 27.50
CA SER A 252 -14.26 -6.83 26.50
C SER A 252 -14.97 -7.69 25.44
N VAL A 253 -15.95 -7.11 24.74
CA VAL A 253 -16.59 -7.75 23.57
C VAL A 253 -15.56 -8.05 22.48
N ASN A 254 -14.54 -7.21 22.32
CA ASN A 254 -13.48 -7.43 21.33
C ASN A 254 -12.68 -8.71 21.60
N ALA A 255 -12.47 -9.09 22.86
CA ALA A 255 -11.81 -10.36 23.18
C ALA A 255 -12.63 -11.57 22.69
N PHE A 256 -13.95 -11.53 22.85
CA PHE A 256 -14.85 -12.55 22.28
C PHE A 256 -14.84 -12.53 20.76
N LEU A 257 -14.83 -11.33 20.14
CA LEU A 257 -14.74 -11.20 18.67
C LEU A 257 -13.46 -11.83 18.14
N ILE A 258 -12.31 -11.59 18.78
CA ILE A 258 -11.03 -12.20 18.38
C ILE A 258 -11.11 -13.72 18.51
N LYS A 259 -11.68 -14.27 19.61
CA LYS A 259 -11.86 -15.73 19.72
C LYS A 259 -12.80 -16.27 18.66
N ALA A 260 -13.88 -15.58 18.32
CA ALA A 260 -14.80 -15.97 17.25
C ALA A 260 -14.13 -15.92 15.87
N LEU A 261 -13.27 -14.91 15.64
CA LEU A 261 -12.43 -14.85 14.43
C LEU A 261 -11.46 -16.02 14.36
N VAL A 262 -10.78 -16.37 15.45
CA VAL A 262 -9.91 -17.57 15.50
C VAL A 262 -10.69 -18.81 15.12
N TYR A 263 -11.90 -18.99 15.66
CA TYR A 263 -12.77 -20.11 15.30
C TYR A 263 -13.11 -20.11 13.81
N ALA A 264 -13.53 -18.99 13.25
CA ALA A 264 -13.93 -18.87 11.84
C ALA A 264 -12.73 -19.08 10.89
N ILE A 265 -11.55 -18.53 11.23
CA ILE A 265 -10.30 -18.70 10.47
C ILE A 265 -9.87 -20.18 10.43
N ARG A 266 -10.01 -20.90 11.56
CA ARG A 266 -9.70 -22.36 11.58
C ARG A 266 -10.61 -23.15 10.65
N GLN A 267 -11.87 -22.72 10.42
CA GLN A 267 -12.80 -23.35 9.48
C GLN A 267 -12.49 -22.95 8.02
N VAL A 268 -11.97 -21.73 7.81
CA VAL A 268 -11.67 -21.18 6.48
C VAL A 268 -10.28 -20.49 6.51
N PRO A 269 -9.18 -21.27 6.46
CA PRO A 269 -7.82 -20.74 6.66
C PRO A 269 -7.39 -19.68 5.65
N ILE A 270 -7.92 -19.70 4.43
CA ILE A 270 -7.58 -18.71 3.40
C ILE A 270 -7.97 -17.28 3.78
N ALA A 271 -8.90 -17.08 4.73
CA ALA A 271 -9.20 -15.77 5.28
C ALA A 271 -8.04 -15.18 6.10
N ASN A 272 -7.08 -16.02 6.53
CA ASN A 272 -5.86 -15.63 7.25
C ASN A 272 -4.64 -15.69 6.32
N ALA A 273 -4.73 -14.97 5.22
CA ALA A 273 -3.69 -14.96 4.20
C ALA A 273 -3.21 -13.55 3.88
N ASN A 274 -2.05 -13.49 3.26
CA ASN A 274 -1.49 -12.27 2.67
C ASN A 274 -1.26 -12.51 1.18
N VAL A 275 -1.43 -11.46 0.36
CA VAL A 275 -1.03 -11.46 -1.06
C VAL A 275 0.29 -10.71 -1.17
N VAL A 276 1.33 -11.39 -1.60
CA VAL A 276 2.68 -10.85 -1.74
C VAL A 276 3.30 -11.41 -3.01
N ASN A 277 3.79 -10.57 -3.91
CA ASN A 277 4.47 -10.97 -5.16
C ASN A 277 3.65 -11.98 -6.00
N ASP A 278 2.35 -11.71 -6.18
CA ASP A 278 1.41 -12.57 -6.91
C ASP A 278 1.20 -13.98 -6.29
N GLU A 279 1.57 -14.15 -5.02
CA GLU A 279 1.35 -15.38 -4.27
C GLU A 279 0.38 -15.16 -3.09
N ILE A 280 -0.49 -16.14 -2.82
CA ILE A 280 -1.37 -16.18 -1.66
C ILE A 280 -0.68 -17.00 -0.57
N ILE A 281 -0.22 -16.34 0.48
CA ILE A 281 0.46 -16.95 1.62
C ILE A 281 -0.55 -17.17 2.75
N ILE A 282 -0.98 -18.39 2.96
CA ILE A 282 -1.89 -18.78 4.05
C ILE A 282 -1.08 -19.04 5.32
N HIS A 283 -1.37 -18.27 6.37
CA HIS A 283 -0.66 -18.34 7.64
C HIS A 283 -1.27 -19.38 8.59
N ARG A 284 -0.43 -20.11 9.29
CA ARG A 284 -0.84 -21.03 10.37
C ARG A 284 -1.16 -20.25 11.64
N ASN A 285 -0.30 -19.29 11.99
CA ASN A 285 -0.46 -18.44 13.16
C ASN A 285 -1.42 -17.30 12.82
N ILE A 286 -2.20 -16.86 13.80
CA ILE A 286 -3.15 -15.77 13.63
C ILE A 286 -2.61 -14.56 14.39
N ASN A 287 -2.10 -13.59 13.63
CA ASN A 287 -1.62 -12.32 14.15
C ASN A 287 -2.69 -11.26 13.89
N MET A 288 -3.38 -10.87 14.94
CA MET A 288 -4.53 -9.97 14.84
C MET A 288 -4.09 -8.52 14.81
N GLY A 289 -4.15 -7.90 13.64
CA GLY A 289 -4.02 -6.46 13.49
C GLY A 289 -5.24 -5.75 14.07
N MET A 290 -5.04 -4.75 14.91
CA MET A 290 -6.10 -3.95 15.50
C MET A 290 -5.94 -2.48 15.12
N ALA A 291 -6.96 -1.89 14.52
CA ALA A 291 -6.99 -0.47 14.21
C ALA A 291 -7.14 0.34 15.51
N ILE A 292 -6.11 1.11 15.86
CA ILE A 292 -6.01 1.91 17.08
C ILE A 292 -6.00 3.38 16.69
N SER A 293 -6.99 4.13 17.18
CA SER A 293 -7.03 5.58 16.99
C SER A 293 -6.00 6.27 17.87
N ILE A 294 -5.21 7.15 17.25
CA ILE A 294 -4.23 8.00 17.91
C ILE A 294 -4.76 9.44 17.85
N PRO A 295 -4.87 10.11 19.00
CA PRO A 295 -5.24 11.53 19.01
C PRO A 295 -4.17 12.34 18.27
N GLY A 296 -4.60 13.27 17.43
CA GLY A 296 -3.73 14.24 16.79
C GLY A 296 -3.41 15.42 17.67
N SER A 297 -2.59 16.34 17.16
CA SER A 297 -2.23 17.60 17.81
C SER A 297 -3.36 18.64 17.77
N THR A 298 -4.32 18.47 16.87
CA THR A 298 -5.49 19.34 16.69
C THR A 298 -6.78 18.52 16.57
N GLU A 299 -7.94 19.15 16.65
CA GLU A 299 -9.25 18.50 16.44
C GLU A 299 -9.44 17.92 15.02
N TYR A 300 -8.65 18.40 14.05
CA TYR A 300 -8.70 17.97 12.64
C TYR A 300 -7.65 16.89 12.31
N ASP A 301 -6.74 16.60 13.22
CA ASP A 301 -5.61 15.70 12.99
C ASP A 301 -5.72 14.48 13.91
N SER A 302 -6.36 13.42 13.42
CA SER A 302 -6.39 12.12 14.08
C SER A 302 -5.67 11.08 13.23
N GLY A 303 -4.83 10.26 13.86
CA GLY A 303 -4.12 9.15 13.23
C GLY A 303 -4.82 7.82 13.49
N LEU A 304 -4.55 6.84 12.63
CA LEU A 304 -4.88 5.44 12.85
C LEU A 304 -3.62 4.60 12.67
N MET A 305 -3.29 3.80 13.68
CA MET A 305 -2.23 2.80 13.57
C MET A 305 -2.79 1.40 13.76
N VAL A 306 -2.19 0.43 13.08
CA VAL A 306 -2.54 -0.99 13.26
C VAL A 306 -1.51 -1.60 14.20
N GLY A 307 -1.95 -1.88 15.44
CA GLY A 307 -1.16 -2.67 16.39
C GLY A 307 -1.45 -4.16 16.21
N VAL A 308 -0.46 -5.02 16.42
CA VAL A 308 -0.56 -6.47 16.16
C VAL A 308 -0.46 -7.27 17.45
N LEU A 309 -1.50 -8.07 17.72
CA LEU A 309 -1.48 -9.06 18.79
C LEU A 309 -1.13 -10.42 18.18
N HIS A 310 0.05 -10.93 18.48
CA HIS A 310 0.58 -12.14 17.86
C HIS A 310 0.02 -13.42 18.48
N ASN A 311 -0.13 -14.47 17.64
CA ASN A 311 -0.48 -15.83 18.04
C ASN A 311 -1.76 -15.94 18.89
N VAL A 312 -2.80 -15.18 18.53
CA VAL A 312 -4.07 -15.14 19.28
C VAL A 312 -4.79 -16.48 19.31
N GLU A 313 -4.48 -17.41 18.41
CA GLU A 313 -5.03 -18.76 18.37
C GLU A 313 -4.67 -19.58 19.61
N SER A 314 -3.56 -19.25 20.28
CA SER A 314 -3.08 -19.92 21.50
C SER A 314 -3.59 -19.25 22.77
N MET A 315 -4.23 -18.08 22.67
CA MET A 315 -4.64 -17.28 23.84
C MET A 315 -6.05 -17.58 24.29
N GLY A 316 -6.28 -17.57 25.61
CA GLY A 316 -7.61 -17.52 26.20
C GLY A 316 -8.19 -16.10 26.23
N LEU A 317 -9.49 -15.94 26.50
CA LEU A 317 -10.19 -14.65 26.50
C LEU A 317 -9.50 -13.59 27.39
N VAL A 318 -9.10 -13.97 28.60
CA VAL A 318 -8.42 -13.08 29.56
C VAL A 318 -7.08 -12.61 29.04
N ALA A 319 -6.29 -13.52 28.43
CA ALA A 319 -4.99 -13.21 27.86
C ALA A 319 -5.13 -12.26 26.65
N ILE A 320 -6.12 -12.50 25.78
CA ILE A 320 -6.43 -11.62 24.66
C ILE A 320 -6.80 -10.21 25.17
N ASP A 321 -7.69 -10.10 26.17
CA ASP A 321 -8.12 -8.79 26.69
C ASP A 321 -6.95 -8.01 27.31
N LYS A 322 -6.12 -8.67 28.15
CA LYS A 322 -4.91 -8.06 28.73
C LYS A 322 -3.91 -7.64 27.65
N GLY A 323 -3.66 -8.52 26.67
CA GLY A 323 -2.76 -8.25 25.54
C GLY A 323 -3.22 -7.06 24.71
N MET A 324 -4.51 -6.99 24.35
CA MET A 324 -5.10 -5.85 23.64
C MET A 324 -4.93 -4.54 24.40
N ARG A 325 -5.26 -4.50 25.71
CA ARG A 325 -5.13 -3.30 26.53
C ARG A 325 -3.69 -2.80 26.59
N SER A 326 -2.76 -3.73 26.81
CA SER A 326 -1.33 -3.43 26.84
C SER A 326 -0.84 -2.87 25.50
N LEU A 327 -1.20 -3.52 24.40
CA LEU A 327 -0.84 -3.07 23.04
C LEU A 327 -1.42 -1.69 22.73
N ILE A 328 -2.72 -1.46 23.02
CA ILE A 328 -3.36 -0.15 22.82
C ILE A 328 -2.65 0.95 23.64
N ALA A 329 -2.27 0.66 24.88
CA ALA A 329 -1.54 1.61 25.72
C ALA A 329 -0.17 1.96 25.10
N ARG A 330 0.63 0.95 24.72
CA ARG A 330 1.95 1.20 24.08
C ARG A 330 1.83 2.01 22.79
N VAL A 331 0.87 1.66 21.93
CA VAL A 331 0.66 2.37 20.67
C VAL A 331 0.26 3.83 20.91
N ARG A 332 -0.66 4.10 21.86
CA ARG A 332 -1.12 5.46 22.16
C ARG A 332 -0.05 6.33 22.85
N ASN A 333 0.82 5.70 23.64
CA ASN A 333 1.92 6.40 24.32
C ASN A 333 3.16 6.59 23.43
N GLY A 334 3.16 6.03 22.20
CA GLY A 334 4.35 6.06 21.34
C GLY A 334 5.45 5.08 21.76
N GLU A 335 5.12 4.08 22.59
CA GLU A 335 6.04 3.07 23.14
C GLU A 335 5.95 1.74 22.35
N ALA A 336 5.22 1.72 21.23
CA ALA A 336 5.06 0.54 20.41
C ALA A 336 6.40 0.16 19.76
N THR A 337 6.75 -1.12 19.84
CA THR A 337 7.92 -1.68 19.18
C THR A 337 7.62 -1.97 17.69
N PRO A 338 8.62 -2.13 16.82
CA PRO A 338 8.42 -2.57 15.45
C PRO A 338 7.64 -3.90 15.35
N ASP A 339 7.83 -4.82 16.30
CA ASP A 339 7.08 -6.07 16.39
C ASP A 339 5.59 -5.83 16.69
N ASP A 340 5.28 -4.86 17.54
CA ASP A 340 3.88 -4.47 17.83
C ASP A 340 3.14 -3.89 16.60
N LEU A 341 3.84 -3.50 15.54
CA LEU A 341 3.28 -2.80 14.38
C LEU A 341 3.40 -3.58 13.06
N SER A 342 3.92 -4.79 13.09
CA SER A 342 4.20 -5.59 11.88
C SER A 342 3.68 -7.02 11.98
N GLY A 343 3.58 -7.70 10.84
CA GLY A 343 3.28 -9.12 10.78
C GLY A 343 1.81 -9.50 11.01
N SER A 344 0.86 -8.57 10.85
CA SER A 344 -0.56 -8.91 10.91
C SER A 344 -0.96 -9.82 9.75
N THR A 345 -1.85 -10.80 10.04
CA THR A 345 -2.36 -11.75 9.05
C THR A 345 -3.86 -11.58 8.82
N PHE A 346 -4.56 -10.95 9.75
CA PHE A 346 -5.97 -10.56 9.68
C PHE A 346 -6.15 -9.25 10.45
N THR A 347 -7.07 -8.38 10.02
CA THR A 347 -7.28 -7.09 10.69
C THR A 347 -8.68 -6.97 11.30
N LEU A 348 -8.77 -6.44 12.52
CA LEU A 348 -9.99 -6.04 13.21
C LEU A 348 -10.04 -4.50 13.30
N SER A 349 -11.00 -3.88 12.64
CA SER A 349 -11.20 -2.42 12.63
C SER A 349 -12.56 -2.06 13.22
N SER A 350 -12.62 -1.92 14.54
CA SER A 350 -13.86 -1.66 15.27
C SER A 350 -14.22 -0.18 15.33
N THR A 351 -15.45 0.15 14.93
CA THR A 351 -16.07 1.48 15.15
C THR A 351 -17.03 1.49 16.33
N ALA A 352 -17.09 0.40 17.11
CA ALA A 352 -17.97 0.28 18.27
C ALA A 352 -17.64 1.36 19.32
N GLY A 353 -18.66 2.07 19.77
CA GLY A 353 -18.52 3.17 20.73
C GLY A 353 -18.10 4.52 20.14
N ILE A 354 -17.85 4.59 18.80
CA ILE A 354 -17.51 5.83 18.09
C ILE A 354 -18.67 6.25 17.19
N GLY A 355 -19.22 5.29 16.43
CA GLY A 355 -20.33 5.52 15.51
C GLY A 355 -21.70 5.29 16.16
N PRO A 356 -22.79 5.70 15.49
CA PRO A 356 -24.15 5.46 15.94
C PRO A 356 -24.47 3.95 15.96
N PRO A 357 -25.42 3.51 16.80
CA PRO A 357 -25.88 2.11 16.80
C PRO A 357 -26.37 1.68 15.40
N GLY A 358 -26.01 0.47 15.00
CA GLY A 358 -26.42 -0.07 13.69
C GLY A 358 -25.62 0.41 12.49
N LEU A 359 -24.60 1.23 12.67
CA LEU A 359 -23.71 1.69 11.59
C LEU A 359 -23.08 0.49 10.87
N LYS A 360 -23.09 0.51 9.54
CA LYS A 360 -22.33 -0.39 8.68
C LYS A 360 -21.35 0.42 7.87
N THR A 361 -20.10 -0.01 7.84
CA THR A 361 -19.01 0.68 7.14
C THR A 361 -18.43 -0.22 6.05
N THR A 362 -17.69 0.36 5.11
CA THR A 362 -16.89 -0.40 4.14
C THR A 362 -15.42 -0.09 4.43
N PRO A 363 -14.80 -0.80 5.38
CA PRO A 363 -13.42 -0.54 5.73
C PRO A 363 -12.48 -0.97 4.62
N VAL A 364 -11.42 -0.18 4.38
CA VAL A 364 -10.37 -0.47 3.42
C VAL A 364 -9.40 -1.51 3.98
N LEU A 365 -8.98 -2.46 3.17
CA LEU A 365 -8.05 -3.52 3.57
C LEU A 365 -6.70 -2.94 4.02
N ASN A 366 -6.17 -3.53 5.09
CA ASN A 366 -4.80 -3.28 5.54
C ASN A 366 -3.87 -4.26 4.84
N GLN A 367 -3.32 -3.86 3.69
CA GLN A 367 -2.37 -4.72 2.97
C GLN A 367 -1.15 -5.07 3.83
N PRO A 368 -0.60 -6.29 3.68
CA PRO A 368 -0.91 -7.32 2.67
C PRO A 368 -2.05 -8.28 3.05
N ASN A 369 -2.84 -8.01 4.12
CA ASN A 369 -3.91 -8.90 4.58
C ASN A 369 -5.00 -9.05 3.53
N VAL A 370 -5.46 -10.29 3.34
CA VAL A 370 -6.57 -10.64 2.44
C VAL A 370 -7.93 -10.22 3.01
N ALA A 371 -8.05 -10.16 4.33
CA ALA A 371 -9.35 -9.93 4.96
C ALA A 371 -9.30 -9.04 6.21
N LEU A 372 -10.41 -8.35 6.44
CA LEU A 372 -10.64 -7.44 7.55
C LEU A 372 -12.09 -7.55 8.04
N LEU A 373 -12.28 -7.55 9.37
CA LEU A 373 -13.60 -7.43 9.99
C LEU A 373 -13.77 -6.07 10.66
N GLY A 374 -14.87 -5.38 10.33
CA GLY A 374 -15.30 -4.11 10.93
C GLY A 374 -16.56 -4.28 11.77
N PRO A 375 -16.49 -4.60 13.08
CA PRO A 375 -17.61 -4.55 13.97
C PRO A 375 -17.98 -3.11 14.33
N SER A 376 -19.27 -2.85 14.53
CA SER A 376 -19.77 -1.54 14.88
C SER A 376 -20.54 -1.55 16.21
N THR A 377 -21.19 -0.44 16.56
CA THR A 377 -21.95 -0.30 17.78
C THR A 377 -23.21 -1.19 17.72
N PRO A 378 -23.40 -2.11 18.68
CA PRO A 378 -24.59 -2.95 18.74
C PRO A 378 -25.89 -2.14 18.82
N ILE A 379 -26.97 -2.75 18.31
CA ILE A 379 -28.31 -2.18 18.32
C ILE A 379 -29.34 -3.21 18.79
N GLU A 380 -30.31 -2.80 19.57
CA GLU A 380 -31.45 -3.67 19.92
C GLU A 380 -32.44 -3.75 18.76
N ARG A 381 -32.86 -4.98 18.43
CA ARG A 381 -33.88 -5.24 17.41
C ARG A 381 -34.89 -6.27 17.87
N PRO A 382 -36.18 -6.13 17.50
CA PRO A 382 -37.15 -7.20 17.68
C PRO A 382 -36.86 -8.31 16.66
N MET A 383 -36.60 -9.51 17.16
CA MET A 383 -36.30 -10.70 16.34
C MET A 383 -37.25 -11.82 16.70
N ILE A 384 -37.65 -12.63 15.71
CA ILE A 384 -38.43 -13.85 15.97
C ILE A 384 -37.44 -14.95 16.39
N ARG A 385 -37.60 -15.45 17.63
CA ARG A 385 -36.84 -16.57 18.18
C ARG A 385 -37.82 -17.56 18.81
N ASP A 386 -37.75 -18.81 18.41
CA ASP A 386 -38.63 -19.90 18.88
C ASP A 386 -40.14 -19.58 18.71
N GLY A 387 -40.49 -18.85 17.63
CA GLY A 387 -41.85 -18.44 17.32
C GLY A 387 -42.35 -17.19 18.08
N GLU A 388 -41.54 -16.60 18.94
CA GLU A 388 -41.85 -15.39 19.72
C GLU A 388 -41.03 -14.20 19.30
N VAL A 389 -41.58 -12.98 19.44
CA VAL A 389 -40.82 -11.73 19.26
C VAL A 389 -40.05 -11.45 20.55
N LYS A 390 -38.70 -11.45 20.41
CA LYS A 390 -37.79 -11.16 21.52
C LYS A 390 -36.90 -9.97 21.17
N ALA A 391 -36.56 -9.14 22.16
CA ALA A 391 -35.52 -8.13 22.01
C ALA A 391 -34.15 -8.82 21.95
N CYS A 392 -33.42 -8.63 20.86
CA CYS A 392 -32.09 -9.19 20.67
C CYS A 392 -31.09 -8.06 20.44
N THR A 393 -29.90 -8.20 21.02
CA THR A 393 -28.79 -7.28 20.76
C THR A 393 -28.04 -7.74 19.51
N MET A 394 -28.21 -7.00 18.41
CA MET A 394 -27.59 -7.29 17.12
C MET A 394 -26.29 -6.51 16.97
N LEU A 395 -25.21 -7.21 16.62
CA LEU A 395 -23.92 -6.60 16.30
C LEU A 395 -23.79 -6.45 14.79
N PRO A 396 -23.75 -5.22 14.26
CA PRO A 396 -23.47 -5.01 12.85
C PRO A 396 -22.01 -5.36 12.55
N LEU A 397 -21.80 -6.12 11.49
CA LEU A 397 -20.51 -6.59 11.02
C LEU A 397 -20.33 -6.23 9.55
N SER A 398 -19.14 -5.77 9.23
CA SER A 398 -18.69 -5.49 7.87
C SER A 398 -17.43 -6.31 7.61
N PHE A 399 -17.48 -7.21 6.63
CA PHE A 399 -16.37 -8.06 6.24
C PHE A 399 -15.89 -7.62 4.87
N THR A 400 -14.67 -7.07 4.81
CA THR A 400 -14.03 -6.71 3.56
C THR A 400 -12.92 -7.70 3.27
N PHE A 401 -12.85 -8.16 2.01
CA PHE A 401 -11.84 -9.12 1.57
C PHE A 401 -11.39 -8.82 0.14
N ASP A 402 -10.19 -9.29 -0.18
CA ASP A 402 -9.61 -9.22 -1.51
C ASP A 402 -10.08 -10.40 -2.36
N HIS A 403 -10.88 -10.11 -3.39
CA HIS A 403 -11.44 -11.13 -4.28
C HIS A 403 -10.40 -11.76 -5.21
N GLN A 404 -9.15 -11.29 -5.20
CA GLN A 404 -8.05 -11.96 -5.86
C GLN A 404 -7.65 -13.25 -5.13
N ALA A 405 -7.87 -13.31 -3.82
CA ALA A 405 -7.48 -14.44 -2.98
C ALA A 405 -8.65 -15.19 -2.36
N LEU A 406 -9.75 -14.52 -2.08
CA LEU A 406 -10.90 -15.07 -1.38
C LEU A 406 -12.17 -14.93 -2.22
N ASP A 407 -12.67 -16.04 -2.76
CA ASP A 407 -13.90 -16.08 -3.52
C ASP A 407 -15.16 -16.01 -2.64
N GLY A 408 -16.32 -15.84 -3.28
CA GLY A 408 -17.60 -15.69 -2.60
C GLY A 408 -18.02 -16.89 -1.75
N GLU A 409 -17.72 -18.13 -2.16
CA GLU A 409 -18.10 -19.34 -1.41
C GLU A 409 -17.29 -19.47 -0.10
N PRO A 410 -15.94 -19.43 -0.08
CA PRO A 410 -15.19 -19.44 1.18
C PRO A 410 -15.49 -18.20 2.04
N ALA A 411 -15.74 -17.02 1.44
CA ALA A 411 -16.17 -15.84 2.20
C ALA A 411 -17.51 -16.07 2.92
N ALA A 412 -18.50 -16.67 2.23
CA ALA A 412 -19.78 -17.01 2.82
C ALA A 412 -19.65 -18.04 3.96
N ARG A 413 -18.80 -19.06 3.79
CA ARG A 413 -18.50 -20.05 4.86
C ARG A 413 -17.84 -19.39 6.07
N PHE A 414 -16.90 -18.48 5.84
CA PHE A 414 -16.27 -17.71 6.91
C PHE A 414 -17.30 -16.88 7.71
N MET A 415 -18.16 -16.13 7.01
CA MET A 415 -19.22 -15.35 7.64
C MET A 415 -20.20 -16.23 8.43
N ALA A 416 -20.59 -17.39 7.89
CA ALA A 416 -21.45 -18.35 8.58
C ALA A 416 -20.78 -18.94 9.84
N ALA A 417 -19.50 -19.30 9.76
CA ALA A 417 -18.74 -19.81 10.89
C ALA A 417 -18.59 -18.74 11.99
N LEU A 418 -18.28 -17.50 11.63
CA LEU A 418 -18.18 -16.37 12.55
C LEU A 418 -19.54 -16.08 13.23
N ASN A 419 -20.62 -16.03 12.44
CA ASN A 419 -21.98 -15.81 12.97
C ASN A 419 -22.35 -16.90 13.97
N ASN A 420 -22.10 -18.17 13.63
CA ASN A 420 -22.39 -19.31 14.51
C ASN A 420 -21.60 -19.22 15.85
N ALA A 421 -20.33 -18.80 15.78
CA ALA A 421 -19.48 -18.62 16.97
C ALA A 421 -19.97 -17.47 17.88
N LEU A 422 -20.49 -16.40 17.31
CA LEU A 422 -21.01 -15.25 18.04
C LEU A 422 -22.38 -15.56 18.68
N GLU A 423 -23.26 -16.27 17.97
CA GLU A 423 -24.57 -16.67 18.49
C GLU A 423 -24.50 -17.82 19.50
N LYS A 424 -23.43 -18.66 19.42
CA LYS A 424 -23.18 -19.80 20.28
C LYS A 424 -21.80 -19.70 20.94
N PRO A 425 -21.64 -18.81 21.92
CA PRO A 425 -20.32 -18.50 22.49
C PRO A 425 -19.66 -19.68 23.23
N SER A 426 -20.39 -20.77 23.50
CA SER A 426 -19.82 -22.03 24.00
C SER A 426 -18.77 -22.64 23.03
N LEU A 427 -18.89 -22.36 21.72
CA LEU A 427 -17.89 -22.79 20.72
C LEU A 427 -16.53 -22.10 20.89
N LEU A 428 -16.48 -21.00 21.64
CA LEU A 428 -15.24 -20.26 21.90
C LEU A 428 -14.38 -20.90 23.00
N LEU A 429 -14.90 -21.92 23.67
CA LEU A 429 -14.21 -22.67 24.71
C LEU A 429 -13.44 -23.88 24.15
N THR A 430 -13.64 -24.18 22.88
CA THR A 430 -12.94 -25.26 22.13
C THR A 430 -11.78 -24.69 21.33
#